data_608c47bbcdb6b7c79f9f38f81adc1697
#
_entry.id   608c47bbcdb6b7c79f9f38f81adc1697
#
_cell.length_a   1.000
_cell.length_b   1.000
_cell.length_c   1.000
_cell.angle_alpha   90.00
_cell.angle_beta   90.00
_cell.angle_gamma   90.00
#
_symmetry.space_group_name_H-M   'P 1'
#
loop_
_entity.id
_entity.type
_entity.pdbx_description
1 polymer ?
#
loop_
_entity_poly.entity_id
_entity_poly.type
_entity_poly.pdbx_seq_one_letter_code
_entity_poly.pdbx_strand_id
1 'polypeptide(L)'
;MVFLRGMFVSRIGMAGTRHSGKFGFALVAAFAAFISLSSNVRAADAPYGGFGPEGPRMREQLWILPSGEPGRFLRATVFRPDADPREPNKKFPLVVINHGTDESTRLAVSMPVYYWLSRWFVERGYAVVLPQRRGHGATGGTLSEAIGTCANPDHYDSGNIAADDITATVNYMTAQPFIASKGAIVAGISTGGWASLAVAARNLPQVQAIVNFAGGRGGHAYGQANAICGEADLLKAARRYGDKAREPTIWFYAQNDSYFGPTLAQKLAVAWSAGGANVEEHILPAYGNDGHTVADDRQGWDIWGPSLDRFLTRVRGSEVEVAAGHSAPLSAPLETSSIATTGATR
;
A
#
# COMPACT_ATOMS: atom_id res chain seq x y z
N MET A 1 -29.12 -52.81 -5.18
CA MET A 1 -29.63 -53.00 -6.54
C MET A 1 -28.61 -52.36 -7.45
N VAL A 2 -27.49 -53.01 -7.81
CA VAL A 2 -27.14 -54.09 -8.71
C VAL A 2 -27.57 -53.77 -10.17
N PHE A 3 -26.53 -53.56 -11.00
CA PHE A 3 -26.18 -54.09 -12.33
C PHE A 3 -25.27 -53.07 -13.05
N LEU A 4 -24.02 -53.20 -13.29
CA LEU A 4 -23.11 -54.13 -14.01
C LEU A 4 -23.34 -54.28 -15.53
N ARG A 5 -22.18 -54.12 -16.25
CA ARG A 5 -21.76 -54.60 -17.60
C ARG A 5 -21.98 -53.62 -18.77
N GLY A 6 -21.07 -53.47 -19.73
CA GLY A 6 -20.05 -54.41 -20.18
C GLY A 6 -19.08 -53.79 -21.21
N MET A 7 -17.95 -54.41 -21.29
CA MET A 7 -16.85 -54.29 -22.24
C MET A 7 -17.27 -54.56 -23.67
N PHE A 8 -16.64 -53.85 -24.64
CA PHE A 8 -16.38 -54.42 -25.96
C PHE A 8 -14.98 -54.02 -26.46
N VAL A 9 -14.15 -55.06 -26.59
CA VAL A 9 -12.85 -55.04 -27.28
C VAL A 9 -13.11 -55.49 -28.71
N SER A 10 -12.55 -54.77 -29.67
CA SER A 10 -12.45 -55.31 -31.03
C SER A 10 -11.03 -55.12 -31.54
N ARG A 11 -10.37 -56.25 -31.76
CA ARG A 11 -9.12 -56.41 -32.52
C ARG A 11 -9.44 -56.70 -33.96
N ILE A 12 -8.75 -56.02 -34.89
CA ILE A 12 -8.47 -56.46 -36.29
C ILE A 12 -7.11 -55.82 -36.59
N GLY A 13 -6.01 -56.46 -36.91
CA GLY A 13 -5.76 -57.55 -37.76
C GLY A 13 -4.70 -57.04 -38.78
N MET A 14 -3.46 -57.61 -38.72
CA MET A 14 -2.30 -57.26 -39.57
C MET A 14 -2.55 -57.53 -41.05
N ALA A 15 -1.97 -56.68 -41.92
CA ALA A 15 -1.39 -57.12 -43.18
C ALA A 15 -0.23 -56.19 -43.56
N GLY A 16 0.96 -56.74 -43.69
CA GLY A 16 2.14 -56.02 -44.08
C GLY A 16 2.32 -55.96 -45.59
N THR A 17 2.95 -54.89 -46.05
CA THR A 17 3.66 -54.92 -47.33
C THR A 17 4.93 -54.04 -47.16
N ARG A 18 6.09 -54.68 -47.39
CA ARG A 18 7.40 -54.03 -47.53
C ARG A 18 7.44 -53.29 -48.84
N HIS A 19 7.79 -52.01 -48.83
CA HIS A 19 8.48 -51.36 -49.95
C HIS A 19 9.60 -50.48 -49.43
N SER A 20 10.79 -50.82 -49.87
CA SER A 20 12.05 -50.10 -49.68
C SER A 20 12.04 -48.85 -50.59
N GLY A 21 12.30 -47.69 -50.05
CA GLY A 21 12.44 -46.45 -50.82
C GLY A 21 13.17 -45.40 -50.01
N LYS A 22 14.46 -45.17 -50.39
CA LYS A 22 15.34 -44.15 -49.86
C LYS A 22 14.76 -42.76 -50.01
N PHE A 23 14.25 -42.15 -48.98
CA PHE A 23 14.09 -40.68 -48.85
C PHE A 23 14.08 -40.35 -47.34
N GLY A 24 15.20 -40.06 -46.84
CA GLY A 24 15.30 -39.66 -45.47
C GLY A 24 16.61 -38.94 -45.20
N PHE A 25 16.64 -37.61 -45.45
CA PHE A 25 17.71 -36.75 -44.89
C PHE A 25 17.41 -35.26 -45.19
N ALA A 26 16.17 -34.83 -45.33
CA ALA A 26 15.87 -33.41 -45.59
C ALA A 26 14.85 -32.77 -44.64
N LEU A 27 14.34 -33.48 -43.61
CA LEU A 27 13.26 -32.93 -42.75
C LEU A 27 13.67 -32.71 -41.27
N VAL A 28 14.90 -32.96 -40.89
CA VAL A 28 15.38 -32.73 -39.51
C VAL A 28 16.02 -31.35 -39.31
N ALA A 29 16.44 -30.68 -40.39
CA ALA A 29 17.03 -29.33 -40.27
C ALA A 29 16.05 -28.17 -40.17
N ALA A 30 14.78 -28.38 -40.52
CA ALA A 30 13.76 -27.33 -40.45
C ALA A 30 13.06 -27.20 -39.10
N PHE A 31 13.16 -28.20 -38.21
CA PHE A 31 12.51 -28.18 -36.89
C PHE A 31 13.39 -27.55 -35.78
N ALA A 32 14.69 -27.42 -36.01
CA ALA A 32 15.62 -26.80 -35.05
C ALA A 32 15.69 -25.27 -35.13
N ALA A 33 15.14 -24.65 -36.20
CA ALA A 33 15.13 -23.19 -36.35
C ALA A 33 13.90 -22.49 -35.75
N PHE A 34 12.90 -23.25 -35.29
CA PHE A 34 11.68 -22.64 -34.69
C PHE A 34 11.68 -22.57 -33.17
N ILE A 35 12.71 -23.06 -32.48
CA ILE A 35 12.77 -23.08 -31.00
C ILE A 35 13.59 -21.89 -30.42
N SER A 36 14.14 -21.04 -31.26
CA SER A 36 15.01 -19.92 -30.78
C SER A 36 14.38 -18.53 -30.83
N LEU A 37 13.06 -18.45 -31.01
CA LEU A 37 12.33 -17.22 -30.78
C LEU A 37 11.56 -17.31 -29.44
N SER A 38 12.26 -17.68 -28.39
CA SER A 38 11.89 -17.27 -27.05
C SER A 38 12.10 -15.76 -27.01
N SER A 39 11.06 -15.04 -27.42
CA SER A 39 10.97 -13.62 -27.15
C SER A 39 11.19 -13.44 -25.63
N ASN A 40 12.38 -12.99 -25.26
CA ASN A 40 12.61 -12.31 -24.00
C ASN A 40 11.64 -11.10 -24.02
N VAL A 41 10.41 -11.31 -23.60
CA VAL A 41 9.52 -10.22 -23.18
C VAL A 41 10.23 -9.63 -21.96
N ARG A 42 11.04 -8.61 -22.23
CA ARG A 42 11.66 -7.81 -21.18
C ARG A 42 10.52 -7.29 -20.33
N ALA A 43 10.69 -7.37 -19.02
CA ALA A 43 9.83 -6.72 -18.03
C ALA A 43 9.68 -5.18 -18.23
N ALA A 44 10.24 -4.66 -19.34
CA ALA A 44 10.23 -3.24 -19.73
C ALA A 44 8.91 -2.77 -20.40
N ASP A 45 8.01 -3.67 -20.79
CA ASP A 45 6.83 -3.33 -21.59
C ASP A 45 5.49 -3.56 -20.87
N ALA A 46 5.48 -3.63 -19.54
CA ALA A 46 4.21 -3.57 -18.82
C ALA A 46 3.65 -2.14 -19.00
N PRO A 47 2.41 -1.98 -19.52
CA PRO A 47 1.82 -0.67 -19.79
C PRO A 47 1.41 0.00 -18.46
N TYR A 48 2.39 0.43 -17.68
CA TYR A 48 2.12 1.18 -16.46
C TYR A 48 1.54 2.55 -16.78
N GLY A 49 0.58 2.99 -15.98
CA GLY A 49 -0.06 4.30 -16.14
C GLY A 49 -1.57 4.22 -16.12
N GLY A 50 -2.21 5.37 -16.38
CA GLY A 50 -3.65 5.46 -16.53
C GLY A 50 -4.11 4.86 -17.85
N PHE A 51 -5.25 4.18 -17.82
CA PHE A 51 -5.88 3.67 -19.03
C PHE A 51 -7.38 4.00 -19.05
N GLY A 52 -7.90 4.23 -20.24
CA GLY A 52 -9.26 4.73 -20.43
C GLY A 52 -9.42 6.21 -20.08
N PRO A 53 -10.60 6.78 -20.33
CA PRO A 53 -10.88 8.18 -20.04
C PRO A 53 -10.96 8.43 -18.53
N GLU A 54 -10.75 9.69 -18.13
CA GLU A 54 -11.07 10.14 -16.79
C GLU A 54 -12.59 10.19 -16.60
N GLY A 55 -13.07 9.69 -15.47
CA GLY A 55 -14.48 9.77 -15.08
C GLY A 55 -14.84 11.13 -14.47
N PRO A 56 -16.14 11.41 -14.30
CA PRO A 56 -16.62 12.69 -13.80
C PRO A 56 -16.42 12.89 -12.29
N ARG A 57 -16.14 11.82 -11.53
CA ARG A 57 -15.97 11.88 -10.08
C ARG A 57 -14.51 12.13 -9.72
N MET A 58 -14.14 13.36 -9.40
CA MET A 58 -12.76 13.70 -9.01
C MET A 58 -11.74 13.20 -10.03
N ARG A 59 -12.05 13.27 -11.33
CA ARG A 59 -11.20 12.79 -12.42
C ARG A 59 -10.72 11.35 -12.21
N GLU A 60 -11.60 10.48 -11.72
CA GLU A 60 -11.26 9.08 -11.46
C GLU A 60 -10.75 8.37 -12.72
N GLN A 61 -9.71 7.58 -12.55
CA GLN A 61 -9.13 6.83 -13.66
C GLN A 61 -8.56 5.51 -13.16
N LEU A 62 -8.71 4.46 -13.97
CA LEU A 62 -8.06 3.19 -13.70
C LEU A 62 -6.58 3.25 -14.08
N TRP A 63 -5.74 2.64 -13.26
CA TRP A 63 -4.30 2.60 -13.46
C TRP A 63 -3.76 1.18 -13.34
N ILE A 64 -2.66 0.94 -14.06
CA ILE A 64 -1.79 -0.22 -13.89
C ILE A 64 -0.51 0.27 -13.25
N LEU A 65 -0.14 -0.32 -12.11
CA LEU A 65 1.03 0.06 -11.34
C LEU A 65 1.99 -1.14 -11.19
N PRO A 66 3.29 -0.91 -11.00
CA PRO A 66 4.19 -1.98 -10.59
C PRO A 66 3.77 -2.53 -9.22
N SER A 67 3.99 -3.82 -8.99
CA SER A 67 3.84 -4.43 -7.67
C SER A 67 5.19 -4.57 -6.96
N GLY A 68 5.17 -5.01 -5.70
CA GLY A 68 6.36 -5.38 -4.96
C GLY A 68 7.06 -6.65 -5.49
N GLU A 69 6.42 -7.37 -6.42
CA GLU A 69 6.97 -8.58 -7.05
C GLU A 69 7.33 -8.27 -8.52
N PRO A 70 8.60 -8.46 -8.94
CA PRO A 70 9.01 -8.22 -10.32
C PRO A 70 8.16 -8.97 -11.35
N GLY A 71 7.75 -8.28 -12.41
CA GLY A 71 6.93 -8.86 -13.47
C GLY A 71 5.44 -8.98 -13.14
N ARG A 72 5.01 -8.55 -11.96
CA ARG A 72 3.61 -8.44 -11.56
C ARG A 72 3.18 -6.98 -11.59
N PHE A 73 1.88 -6.76 -11.71
CA PHE A 73 1.28 -5.42 -11.68
C PHE A 73 0.09 -5.38 -10.72
N LEU A 74 -0.26 -4.18 -10.30
CA LEU A 74 -1.45 -3.90 -9.50
C LEU A 74 -2.46 -3.13 -10.36
N ARG A 75 -3.73 -3.40 -10.15
CA ARG A 75 -4.80 -2.50 -10.54
C ARG A 75 -4.94 -1.41 -9.49
N ALA A 76 -5.24 -0.20 -9.91
CA ALA A 76 -5.47 0.91 -9.00
C ALA A 76 -6.56 1.84 -9.52
N THR A 77 -7.20 2.57 -8.60
CA THR A 77 -8.00 3.75 -8.90
C THR A 77 -7.19 4.98 -8.51
N VAL A 78 -7.15 5.98 -9.37
CA VAL A 78 -6.54 7.28 -9.09
C VAL A 78 -7.62 8.35 -9.15
N PHE A 79 -7.70 9.18 -8.10
CA PHE A 79 -8.50 10.39 -8.04
C PHE A 79 -7.60 11.61 -8.01
N ARG A 80 -8.06 12.70 -8.62
CA ARG A 80 -7.30 13.95 -8.69
C ARG A 80 -8.22 15.15 -8.47
N PRO A 81 -7.72 16.25 -7.87
CA PRO A 81 -8.43 17.52 -7.92
C PRO A 81 -8.63 17.98 -9.37
N ASP A 82 -9.61 18.82 -9.58
CA ASP A 82 -9.83 19.44 -10.87
C ASP A 82 -8.60 20.27 -11.28
N ALA A 83 -8.31 20.27 -12.57
CA ALA A 83 -7.22 21.07 -13.11
C ALA A 83 -7.61 22.55 -13.06
N ASP A 84 -6.73 23.40 -12.50
CA ASP A 84 -6.86 24.85 -12.63
C ASP A 84 -6.12 25.29 -13.92
N PRO A 85 -6.80 25.85 -14.91
CA PRO A 85 -6.14 26.31 -16.13
C PRO A 85 -5.06 27.39 -15.89
N ARG A 86 -5.10 28.07 -14.75
CA ARG A 86 -4.10 29.07 -14.35
C ARG A 86 -2.83 28.44 -13.79
N GLU A 87 -2.89 27.17 -13.36
CA GLU A 87 -1.79 26.43 -12.77
C GLU A 87 -1.56 25.09 -13.51
N PRO A 88 -1.26 25.09 -14.81
CA PRO A 88 -1.22 23.88 -15.65
C PRO A 88 -0.13 22.88 -15.21
N ASN A 89 0.90 23.35 -14.52
CA ASN A 89 2.02 22.54 -14.03
C ASN A 89 1.94 22.23 -12.52
N LYS A 90 0.80 22.49 -11.89
CA LYS A 90 0.60 22.21 -10.48
C LYS A 90 0.78 20.73 -10.18
N LYS A 91 1.64 20.44 -9.20
CA LYS A 91 1.81 19.10 -8.65
C LYS A 91 0.99 18.95 -7.40
N PHE A 92 0.32 17.83 -7.28
CA PHE A 92 -0.48 17.48 -6.11
C PHE A 92 0.32 16.63 -5.12
N PRO A 93 0.24 16.88 -3.82
CA PRO A 93 0.74 15.92 -2.84
C PRO A 93 -0.04 14.62 -2.97
N LEU A 94 0.63 13.49 -2.69
CA LEU A 94 0.09 12.14 -2.87
C LEU A 94 -0.54 11.61 -1.58
N VAL A 95 -1.66 10.92 -1.70
CA VAL A 95 -2.15 9.98 -0.68
C VAL A 95 -2.29 8.60 -1.29
N VAL A 96 -1.71 7.59 -0.65
CA VAL A 96 -1.91 6.17 -0.99
C VAL A 96 -2.86 5.57 0.04
N ILE A 97 -4.08 5.20 -0.36
CA ILE A 97 -5.07 4.57 0.52
C ILE A 97 -5.04 3.06 0.33
N ASN A 98 -4.82 2.33 1.41
CA ASN A 98 -4.67 0.89 1.43
C ASN A 98 -5.91 0.22 2.00
N HIS A 99 -6.52 -0.66 1.20
CA HIS A 99 -7.76 -1.36 1.56
C HIS A 99 -7.56 -2.44 2.61
N GLY A 100 -8.64 -2.79 3.33
CA GLY A 100 -8.73 -3.96 4.18
C GLY A 100 -8.81 -5.27 3.38
N THR A 101 -8.86 -6.40 4.09
CA THR A 101 -9.00 -7.73 3.51
C THR A 101 -10.13 -8.49 4.19
N ASP A 102 -11.08 -8.96 3.41
CA ASP A 102 -11.97 -10.06 3.77
C ASP A 102 -11.58 -11.26 2.89
N GLU A 103 -11.03 -12.30 3.50
CA GLU A 103 -10.51 -13.45 2.77
C GLU A 103 -11.58 -14.17 1.95
N SER A 104 -12.85 -14.16 2.41
CA SER A 104 -13.97 -14.82 1.73
C SER A 104 -14.42 -14.10 0.47
N THR A 105 -14.32 -12.76 0.44
CA THR A 105 -14.80 -11.91 -0.66
C THR A 105 -13.69 -11.21 -1.44
N ARG A 106 -12.42 -11.37 -1.06
CA ARG A 106 -11.29 -10.63 -1.60
C ARG A 106 -11.17 -10.61 -3.13
N LEU A 107 -11.59 -11.68 -3.81
CA LEU A 107 -11.57 -11.76 -5.27
C LEU A 107 -12.82 -11.18 -5.94
N ALA A 108 -13.91 -11.04 -5.19
CA ALA A 108 -15.15 -10.45 -5.68
C ALA A 108 -15.10 -8.90 -5.73
N VAL A 109 -14.19 -8.29 -4.97
CA VAL A 109 -14.00 -6.84 -4.96
C VAL A 109 -13.30 -6.43 -6.26
N SER A 110 -14.05 -5.85 -7.19
CA SER A 110 -13.52 -5.44 -8.49
C SER A 110 -12.48 -4.32 -8.36
N MET A 111 -12.81 -3.24 -7.65
CA MET A 111 -11.91 -2.11 -7.35
C MET A 111 -12.34 -1.48 -6.03
N PRO A 112 -11.49 -1.47 -5.00
CA PRO A 112 -11.76 -0.72 -3.77
C PRO A 112 -11.71 0.77 -4.11
N VAL A 113 -12.79 1.48 -3.84
CA VAL A 113 -12.90 2.89 -4.21
C VAL A 113 -12.74 3.80 -2.99
N TYR A 114 -13.08 3.36 -1.80
CA TYR A 114 -13.08 4.20 -0.58
C TYR A 114 -13.43 5.66 -0.91
N TYR A 115 -14.61 5.84 -1.48
CA TYR A 115 -15.02 7.08 -2.15
C TYR A 115 -15.00 8.28 -1.21
N TRP A 116 -15.56 8.12 0.00
CA TRP A 116 -15.64 9.24 0.93
C TRP A 116 -14.30 9.60 1.53
N LEU A 117 -13.48 8.61 1.87
CA LEU A 117 -12.12 8.87 2.33
C LEU A 117 -11.26 9.52 1.23
N SER A 118 -11.37 9.02 -0.02
CA SER A 118 -10.68 9.62 -1.17
C SER A 118 -11.12 11.06 -1.39
N ARG A 119 -12.43 11.32 -1.35
CA ARG A 119 -13.00 12.65 -1.52
C ARG A 119 -12.52 13.63 -0.45
N TRP A 120 -12.42 13.18 0.80
CA TRP A 120 -11.91 13.99 1.90
C TRP A 120 -10.50 14.55 1.59
N PHE A 121 -9.62 13.71 1.06
CA PHE A 121 -8.28 14.10 0.67
C PHE A 121 -8.25 14.95 -0.61
N VAL A 122 -9.05 14.60 -1.62
CA VAL A 122 -9.10 15.35 -2.89
C VAL A 122 -9.60 16.78 -2.64
N GLU A 123 -10.61 16.99 -1.80
CA GLU A 123 -11.09 18.33 -1.40
C GLU A 123 -10.01 19.16 -0.68
N ARG A 124 -8.97 18.53 -0.16
CA ARG A 124 -7.78 19.15 0.47
C ARG A 124 -6.58 19.29 -0.47
N GLY A 125 -6.80 19.03 -1.77
CA GLY A 125 -5.83 19.22 -2.82
C GLY A 125 -4.84 18.06 -3.01
N TYR A 126 -5.10 16.89 -2.46
CA TYR A 126 -4.28 15.70 -2.70
C TYR A 126 -4.75 14.94 -3.95
N ALA A 127 -3.80 14.37 -4.68
CA ALA A 127 -4.08 13.24 -5.54
C ALA A 127 -4.11 11.96 -4.69
N VAL A 128 -5.07 11.09 -4.96
CA VAL A 128 -5.29 9.86 -4.21
C VAL A 128 -5.11 8.66 -5.12
N VAL A 129 -4.36 7.66 -4.68
CA VAL A 129 -4.23 6.36 -5.35
C VAL A 129 -4.63 5.23 -4.41
N LEU A 130 -5.44 4.31 -4.92
CA LEU A 130 -5.89 3.12 -4.21
C LEU A 130 -5.38 1.87 -4.95
N PRO A 131 -4.19 1.37 -4.61
CA PRO A 131 -3.69 0.13 -5.19
C PRO A 131 -4.50 -1.04 -4.66
N GLN A 132 -4.92 -1.94 -5.55
CA GLN A 132 -5.46 -3.23 -5.19
C GLN A 132 -4.30 -4.21 -5.05
N ARG A 133 -3.91 -4.50 -3.80
CA ARG A 133 -2.74 -5.34 -3.51
C ARG A 133 -2.87 -6.74 -4.09
N ARG A 134 -1.75 -7.43 -4.31
CA ARG A 134 -1.71 -8.81 -4.81
C ARG A 134 -2.64 -9.72 -4.00
N GLY A 135 -3.33 -10.61 -4.69
CA GLY A 135 -4.30 -11.52 -4.09
C GLY A 135 -5.71 -10.94 -3.94
N HIS A 136 -5.98 -9.71 -4.40
CA HIS A 136 -7.28 -9.06 -4.27
C HIS A 136 -7.86 -8.68 -5.64
N GLY A 137 -9.17 -8.81 -5.77
CA GLY A 137 -10.01 -8.35 -6.87
C GLY A 137 -9.38 -8.53 -8.25
N ALA A 138 -9.40 -7.49 -9.07
CA ALA A 138 -8.91 -7.53 -10.46
C ALA A 138 -7.37 -7.64 -10.60
N THR A 139 -6.61 -7.34 -9.54
CA THR A 139 -5.18 -7.68 -9.50
C THR A 139 -4.98 -9.18 -9.45
N GLY A 140 -5.84 -9.90 -8.71
CA GLY A 140 -5.81 -11.35 -8.63
C GLY A 140 -4.55 -11.95 -7.99
N GLY A 141 -4.32 -13.22 -8.27
CA GLY A 141 -3.17 -13.95 -7.74
C GLY A 141 -3.40 -14.55 -6.34
N THR A 142 -2.33 -15.06 -5.76
CA THR A 142 -2.34 -15.64 -4.41
C THR A 142 -2.36 -14.53 -3.36
N LEU A 143 -3.07 -14.74 -2.25
CA LEU A 143 -3.04 -13.86 -1.09
C LEU A 143 -1.72 -14.06 -0.32
N SER A 144 -0.64 -13.54 -0.87
CA SER A 144 0.71 -13.73 -0.30
C SER A 144 0.93 -13.01 1.03
N GLU A 145 0.10 -12.01 1.33
CA GLU A 145 0.12 -11.31 2.63
C GLU A 145 -0.58 -12.07 3.76
N ALA A 146 -1.13 -13.27 3.54
CA ALA A 146 -1.68 -14.13 4.58
C ALA A 146 -0.68 -15.24 4.90
N ILE A 147 0.17 -15.04 5.91
CA ILE A 147 1.20 -16.01 6.31
C ILE A 147 0.83 -16.65 7.64
N GLY A 148 0.94 -17.97 7.68
CA GLY A 148 0.64 -18.78 8.85
C GLY A 148 -0.83 -19.15 8.97
N THR A 149 -1.23 -19.54 10.18
CA THR A 149 -2.62 -19.92 10.54
C THR A 149 -3.07 -19.07 11.72
N CYS A 150 -4.36 -19.14 12.08
CA CYS A 150 -4.85 -18.42 13.26
C CYS A 150 -4.11 -18.83 14.56
N ALA A 151 -3.68 -20.09 14.67
CA ALA A 151 -2.92 -20.58 15.82
C ALA A 151 -1.44 -20.19 15.80
N ASN A 152 -0.88 -19.91 14.64
CA ASN A 152 0.52 -19.50 14.47
C ASN A 152 0.65 -18.51 13.30
N PRO A 153 0.17 -17.28 13.45
CA PRO A 153 0.21 -16.26 12.39
C PRO A 153 1.58 -15.56 12.37
N ASP A 154 2.03 -15.21 11.16
CA ASP A 154 3.13 -14.26 11.00
C ASP A 154 2.60 -12.90 10.60
N HIS A 155 2.21 -12.09 11.57
CA HIS A 155 1.70 -10.74 11.35
C HIS A 155 2.78 -9.76 10.86
N TYR A 156 4.04 -10.00 11.19
CA TYR A 156 5.13 -9.13 10.77
C TYR A 156 5.45 -9.29 9.29
N ASP A 157 5.70 -10.50 8.82
CA ASP A 157 6.02 -10.72 7.42
C ASP A 157 4.78 -10.55 6.52
N SER A 158 3.59 -10.86 7.02
CA SER A 158 2.33 -10.52 6.33
C SER A 158 2.21 -9.02 6.03
N GLY A 159 2.49 -8.17 7.00
CA GLY A 159 2.48 -6.70 6.78
C GLY A 159 3.60 -6.25 5.84
N ASN A 160 4.79 -6.85 5.92
CA ASN A 160 5.92 -6.53 5.03
C ASN A 160 5.61 -6.84 3.56
N ILE A 161 4.98 -7.99 3.28
CA ILE A 161 4.58 -8.36 1.90
C ILE A 161 3.54 -7.38 1.35
N ALA A 162 2.56 -6.98 2.15
CA ALA A 162 1.61 -5.95 1.77
C ALA A 162 2.31 -4.58 1.54
N ALA A 163 3.28 -4.24 2.39
CA ALA A 163 4.07 -3.01 2.27
C ALA A 163 4.96 -2.99 1.01
N ASP A 164 5.32 -4.14 0.42
CA ASP A 164 6.05 -4.17 -0.86
C ASP A 164 5.23 -3.55 -1.98
N ASP A 165 3.96 -3.90 -2.09
CA ASP A 165 3.04 -3.34 -3.09
C ASP A 165 2.81 -1.84 -2.87
N ILE A 166 2.68 -1.42 -1.60
CA ILE A 166 2.49 -0.01 -1.24
C ILE A 166 3.75 0.79 -1.58
N THR A 167 4.93 0.27 -1.26
CA THR A 167 6.21 0.91 -1.57
C THR A 167 6.41 1.08 -3.08
N ALA A 168 6.10 0.04 -3.87
CA ALA A 168 6.16 0.12 -5.32
C ALA A 168 5.19 1.20 -5.85
N THR A 169 3.98 1.29 -5.28
CA THR A 169 3.00 2.34 -5.60
C THR A 169 3.52 3.74 -5.28
N VAL A 170 4.05 3.96 -4.07
CA VAL A 170 4.63 5.26 -3.66
C VAL A 170 5.74 5.68 -4.63
N ASN A 171 6.71 4.79 -4.89
CA ASN A 171 7.84 5.07 -5.77
C ASN A 171 7.40 5.42 -7.19
N TYR A 172 6.45 4.67 -7.74
CA TYR A 172 5.96 4.89 -9.09
C TYR A 172 5.14 6.18 -9.20
N MET A 173 4.23 6.42 -8.25
CA MET A 173 3.35 7.59 -8.29
C MET A 173 4.10 8.90 -8.04
N THR A 174 5.06 8.93 -7.13
CA THR A 174 5.86 10.14 -6.87
C THR A 174 6.79 10.53 -8.04
N ALA A 175 7.01 9.63 -9.00
CA ALA A 175 7.69 9.92 -10.25
C ALA A 175 6.76 10.48 -11.34
N GLN A 176 5.43 10.52 -11.13
CA GLN A 176 4.50 11.04 -12.13
C GLN A 176 4.57 12.57 -12.23
N PRO A 177 4.42 13.15 -13.43
CA PRO A 177 4.62 14.58 -13.65
C PRO A 177 3.65 15.48 -12.85
N PHE A 178 2.46 14.97 -12.52
CA PHE A 178 1.43 15.71 -11.76
C PHE A 178 1.49 15.47 -10.24
N ILE A 179 2.43 14.67 -9.75
CA ILE A 179 2.60 14.37 -8.32
C ILE A 179 3.83 15.08 -7.76
N ALA A 180 3.72 15.59 -6.55
CA ALA A 180 4.86 16.07 -5.79
C ALA A 180 5.77 14.89 -5.40
N SER A 181 7.08 15.05 -5.55
CA SER A 181 8.05 13.96 -5.33
C SER A 181 8.28 13.60 -3.85
N LYS A 182 7.77 14.44 -2.93
CA LYS A 182 7.85 14.27 -1.48
C LYS A 182 6.52 14.66 -0.84
N GLY A 183 6.38 14.42 0.45
CA GLY A 183 5.18 14.80 1.20
C GLY A 183 4.01 13.83 1.02
N ALA A 184 4.27 12.60 0.61
CA ALA A 184 3.23 11.58 0.48
C ALA A 184 2.70 11.13 1.84
N ILE A 185 1.39 10.91 1.91
CA ILE A 185 0.70 10.29 3.03
C ILE A 185 0.39 8.85 2.66
N VAL A 186 0.67 7.91 3.57
CA VAL A 186 0.22 6.53 3.43
C VAL A 186 -0.88 6.29 4.45
N ALA A 187 -2.10 6.09 3.96
CA ALA A 187 -3.28 5.81 4.76
C ALA A 187 -3.74 4.36 4.54
N GLY A 188 -4.40 3.77 5.53
CA GLY A 188 -4.95 2.43 5.35
C GLY A 188 -6.01 2.08 6.37
N ILE A 189 -6.84 1.12 6.00
CA ILE A 189 -7.96 0.63 6.81
C ILE A 189 -7.73 -0.86 7.09
N SER A 190 -7.96 -1.33 8.32
CA SER A 190 -7.89 -2.75 8.69
C SER A 190 -6.51 -3.35 8.37
N THR A 191 -6.43 -4.43 7.58
CA THR A 191 -5.15 -4.99 7.12
C THR A 191 -4.34 -4.01 6.28
N GLY A 192 -4.98 -3.05 5.60
CA GLY A 192 -4.32 -1.95 4.91
C GLY A 192 -3.71 -0.93 5.88
N GLY A 193 -4.37 -0.66 7.01
CA GLY A 193 -3.82 0.11 8.12
C GLY A 193 -2.57 -0.56 8.68
N TRP A 194 -2.65 -1.88 8.94
CA TRP A 194 -1.50 -2.68 9.38
C TRP A 194 -0.33 -2.61 8.38
N ALA A 195 -0.61 -2.75 7.08
CA ALA A 195 0.40 -2.64 6.03
C ALA A 195 1.02 -1.23 5.99
N SER A 196 0.24 -0.18 6.26
CA SER A 196 0.74 1.21 6.34
C SER A 196 1.73 1.38 7.50
N LEU A 197 1.53 0.69 8.65
CA LEU A 197 2.50 0.66 9.74
C LEU A 197 3.81 -0.07 9.35
N ALA A 198 3.72 -1.12 8.54
CA ALA A 198 4.89 -1.77 7.98
C ALA A 198 5.65 -0.86 7.00
N VAL A 199 4.95 0.01 6.25
CA VAL A 199 5.59 1.05 5.41
C VAL A 199 6.31 2.09 6.28
N ALA A 200 5.74 2.51 7.42
CA ALA A 200 6.42 3.42 8.34
C ALA A 200 7.80 2.90 8.77
N ALA A 201 7.92 1.58 8.98
CA ALA A 201 9.19 0.94 9.33
C ALA A 201 10.25 0.95 8.20
N ARG A 202 9.90 1.40 6.99
CA ARG A 202 10.79 1.50 5.82
C ARG A 202 11.43 2.89 5.67
N ASN A 203 10.89 3.89 6.32
CA ASN A 203 11.36 5.29 6.28
C ASN A 203 11.58 5.78 4.83
N LEU A 204 10.54 5.67 4.00
CA LEU A 204 10.61 6.07 2.61
C LEU A 204 10.76 7.60 2.50
N PRO A 205 11.77 8.13 1.81
CA PRO A 205 12.03 9.58 1.77
C PRO A 205 10.94 10.40 1.09
N GLN A 206 10.01 9.75 0.41
CA GLN A 206 8.83 10.38 -0.19
C GLN A 206 7.67 10.51 0.80
N VAL A 207 7.62 9.67 1.86
CA VAL A 207 6.52 9.61 2.82
C VAL A 207 6.81 10.56 3.97
N GLN A 208 5.81 11.34 4.39
CA GLN A 208 5.93 12.26 5.51
C GLN A 208 5.03 11.92 6.69
N ALA A 209 4.00 11.10 6.49
CA ALA A 209 3.10 10.69 7.56
C ALA A 209 2.34 9.41 7.24
N ILE A 210 1.90 8.73 8.30
CA ILE A 210 1.07 7.53 8.22
C ILE A 210 -0.28 7.81 8.90
N VAL A 211 -1.37 7.36 8.27
CA VAL A 211 -2.72 7.44 8.81
C VAL A 211 -3.29 6.02 8.91
N ASN A 212 -3.61 5.59 10.11
CA ASN A 212 -4.08 4.24 10.37
C ASN A 212 -5.53 4.27 10.90
N PHE A 213 -6.46 3.73 10.13
CA PHE A 213 -7.84 3.50 10.56
C PHE A 213 -8.04 2.02 10.88
N ALA A 214 -8.35 1.73 12.15
CA ALA A 214 -8.66 0.38 12.61
C ALA A 214 -7.65 -0.68 12.13
N GLY A 215 -6.35 -0.35 12.14
CA GLY A 215 -5.32 -1.22 11.56
C GLY A 215 -4.99 -2.43 12.43
N GLY A 216 -5.04 -3.59 11.82
CA GLY A 216 -4.73 -4.84 12.49
C GLY A 216 -4.83 -6.05 11.55
N ARG A 217 -4.55 -7.22 12.09
CA ARG A 217 -4.68 -8.51 11.41
C ARG A 217 -5.23 -9.57 12.36
N GLY A 218 -5.89 -10.58 11.80
CA GLY A 218 -6.37 -11.73 12.57
C GLY A 218 -7.60 -11.44 13.42
N GLY A 219 -8.31 -10.33 13.18
CA GLY A 219 -9.58 -10.03 13.85
C GLY A 219 -10.68 -11.03 13.48
N HIS A 220 -11.73 -11.12 14.33
CA HIS A 220 -12.80 -12.11 14.23
C HIS A 220 -12.31 -13.55 14.26
N ALA A 221 -11.25 -13.82 15.03
CA ALA A 221 -10.79 -15.20 15.25
C ALA A 221 -11.95 -16.11 15.63
N TYR A 222 -12.08 -17.21 14.89
CA TYR A 222 -13.17 -18.19 15.08
C TYR A 222 -14.58 -17.58 14.99
N GLY A 223 -14.75 -16.50 14.23
CA GLY A 223 -16.02 -15.80 14.04
C GLY A 223 -16.48 -14.97 15.25
N GLN A 224 -15.62 -14.71 16.22
CA GLN A 224 -15.94 -13.95 17.42
C GLN A 224 -15.44 -12.51 17.34
N ALA A 225 -16.30 -11.54 17.65
CA ALA A 225 -15.93 -10.14 17.71
C ALA A 225 -14.81 -9.89 18.73
N ASN A 226 -13.84 -9.07 18.36
CA ASN A 226 -12.64 -8.70 19.15
C ASN A 226 -11.74 -9.90 19.55
N ALA A 227 -11.97 -11.10 19.01
CA ALA A 227 -11.04 -12.19 19.13
C ALA A 227 -9.95 -12.09 18.06
N ILE A 228 -8.69 -12.24 18.47
CA ILE A 228 -7.52 -12.01 17.61
C ILE A 228 -6.71 -13.30 17.46
N CYS A 229 -6.46 -13.71 16.23
CA CYS A 229 -5.50 -14.77 15.94
C CYS A 229 -4.09 -14.32 16.36
N GLY A 230 -3.49 -14.96 17.35
CA GLY A 230 -2.12 -14.66 17.79
C GLY A 230 -1.95 -13.22 18.26
N GLU A 231 -2.77 -12.71 19.19
CA GLU A 231 -2.67 -11.32 19.70
C GLU A 231 -1.26 -10.97 20.16
N ALA A 232 -0.58 -11.89 20.87
CA ALA A 232 0.79 -11.65 21.34
C ALA A 232 1.78 -11.44 20.19
N ASP A 233 1.62 -12.16 19.08
CA ASP A 233 2.47 -12.02 17.89
C ASP A 233 2.15 -10.72 17.14
N LEU A 234 0.87 -10.28 17.16
CA LEU A 234 0.47 -9.00 16.60
C LEU A 234 1.13 -7.84 17.38
N LEU A 235 1.11 -7.88 18.71
CA LEU A 235 1.77 -6.87 19.56
C LEU A 235 3.30 -6.87 19.39
N LYS A 236 3.91 -8.05 19.27
CA LYS A 236 5.33 -8.18 18.97
C LYS A 236 5.70 -7.59 17.61
N ALA A 237 4.86 -7.80 16.60
CA ALA A 237 5.06 -7.23 15.28
C ALA A 237 4.90 -5.70 15.30
N ALA A 238 3.91 -5.15 16.02
CA ALA A 238 3.75 -3.71 16.21
C ALA A 238 5.00 -3.08 16.82
N ARG A 239 5.57 -3.68 17.87
CA ARG A 239 6.83 -3.24 18.49
C ARG A 239 8.00 -3.24 17.48
N ARG A 240 8.13 -4.31 16.67
CA ARG A 240 9.20 -4.42 15.66
C ARG A 240 9.09 -3.35 14.57
N TYR A 241 7.88 -2.95 14.18
CA TYR A 241 7.68 -1.83 13.28
C TYR A 241 8.02 -0.51 13.96
N GLY A 242 7.56 -0.28 15.20
CA GLY A 242 7.85 0.92 15.98
C GLY A 242 9.34 1.13 16.26
N ASP A 243 10.14 0.06 16.38
CA ASP A 243 11.60 0.14 16.51
C ASP A 243 12.27 0.86 15.32
N LYS A 244 11.69 0.72 14.14
CA LYS A 244 12.23 1.27 12.89
C LYS A 244 11.55 2.55 12.44
N ALA A 245 10.27 2.73 12.71
CA ALA A 245 9.48 3.84 12.20
C ALA A 245 9.96 5.19 12.74
N ARG A 246 10.00 6.19 11.87
CA ARG A 246 10.40 7.57 12.21
C ARG A 246 9.36 8.60 11.80
N GLU A 247 8.51 8.29 10.83
CA GLU A 247 7.45 9.17 10.36
C GLU A 247 6.36 9.34 11.44
N PRO A 248 5.79 10.55 11.59
CA PRO A 248 4.62 10.77 12.44
C PRO A 248 3.47 9.86 12.04
N THR A 249 2.80 9.24 13.03
CA THR A 249 1.64 8.40 12.80
C THR A 249 0.43 8.87 13.59
N ILE A 250 -0.77 8.82 12.96
CA ILE A 250 -2.05 9.05 13.62
C ILE A 250 -2.95 7.83 13.45
N TRP A 251 -3.57 7.38 14.54
CA TRP A 251 -4.38 6.18 14.59
C TRP A 251 -5.80 6.47 15.06
N PHE A 252 -6.78 5.87 14.38
CA PHE A 252 -8.20 6.00 14.69
C PHE A 252 -8.83 4.62 14.88
N TYR A 253 -9.43 4.37 16.04
CA TYR A 253 -10.20 3.18 16.35
C TYR A 253 -11.52 3.59 17.00
N ALA A 254 -12.63 2.94 16.68
CA ALA A 254 -13.92 3.28 17.26
C ALA A 254 -14.24 2.40 18.48
N GLN A 255 -15.03 2.92 19.41
CA GLN A 255 -15.45 2.21 20.64
C GLN A 255 -16.17 0.89 20.35
N ASN A 256 -16.91 0.83 19.25
CA ASN A 256 -17.67 -0.36 18.85
C ASN A 256 -17.08 -1.06 17.61
N ASP A 257 -15.77 -0.91 17.37
CA ASP A 257 -15.09 -1.71 16.35
C ASP A 257 -15.13 -3.19 16.76
N SER A 258 -15.72 -4.03 15.91
CA SER A 258 -15.88 -5.46 16.20
C SER A 258 -14.63 -6.28 15.87
N TYR A 259 -13.68 -5.74 15.09
CA TYR A 259 -12.42 -6.40 14.72
C TYR A 259 -11.30 -6.04 15.68
N PHE A 260 -11.10 -4.74 15.93
CA PHE A 260 -9.95 -4.20 16.68
C PHE A 260 -10.43 -3.12 17.65
N GLY A 261 -11.12 -3.56 18.68
CA GLY A 261 -11.70 -2.66 19.69
C GLY A 261 -10.66 -1.90 20.51
N PRO A 262 -11.09 -0.94 21.34
CA PRO A 262 -10.23 0.01 22.06
C PRO A 262 -9.12 -0.63 22.90
N THR A 263 -9.43 -1.77 23.54
CA THR A 263 -8.45 -2.48 24.39
C THR A 263 -7.26 -2.98 23.56
N LEU A 264 -7.50 -3.52 22.36
CA LEU A 264 -6.42 -3.95 21.48
C LEU A 264 -5.68 -2.73 20.90
N ALA A 265 -6.42 -1.69 20.47
CA ALA A 265 -5.83 -0.46 19.94
C ALA A 265 -4.80 0.12 20.90
N GLN A 266 -5.16 0.28 22.18
CA GLN A 266 -4.26 0.78 23.23
C GLN A 266 -3.05 -0.13 23.44
N LYS A 267 -3.23 -1.47 23.42
CA LYS A 267 -2.10 -2.41 23.51
C LYS A 267 -1.15 -2.26 22.31
N LEU A 268 -1.71 -2.08 21.11
CA LEU A 268 -0.90 -1.87 19.90
C LEU A 268 -0.12 -0.55 19.97
N ALA A 269 -0.74 0.55 20.43
CA ALA A 269 -0.07 1.84 20.60
C ALA A 269 1.05 1.76 21.64
N VAL A 270 0.82 1.06 22.77
CA VAL A 270 1.86 0.80 23.78
C VAL A 270 3.02 -0.02 23.20
N ALA A 271 2.71 -1.09 22.44
CA ALA A 271 3.75 -1.93 21.82
C ALA A 271 4.56 -1.15 20.78
N TRP A 272 3.90 -0.32 19.96
CA TRP A 272 4.52 0.57 18.98
C TRP A 272 5.47 1.57 19.65
N SER A 273 5.01 2.25 20.70
CA SER A 273 5.80 3.22 21.45
C SER A 273 6.96 2.56 22.20
N ALA A 274 6.79 1.33 22.69
CA ALA A 274 7.88 0.54 23.29
C ALA A 274 8.96 0.16 22.26
N GLY A 275 8.68 0.23 20.97
CA GLY A 275 9.66 0.16 19.88
C GLY A 275 10.43 1.46 19.67
N GLY A 276 9.96 2.59 20.22
CA GLY A 276 10.59 3.90 20.11
C GLY A 276 9.91 4.90 19.19
N ALA A 277 8.86 4.50 18.47
CA ALA A 277 8.12 5.39 17.58
C ALA A 277 7.00 6.13 18.32
N ASN A 278 6.68 7.34 17.83
CA ASN A 278 5.55 8.11 18.34
C ASN A 278 4.26 7.74 17.60
N VAL A 279 3.14 7.82 18.31
CA VAL A 279 1.80 7.67 17.77
C VAL A 279 0.84 8.67 18.41
N GLU A 280 -0.01 9.28 17.61
CA GLU A 280 -1.19 10.03 18.07
C GLU A 280 -2.40 9.12 17.93
N GLU A 281 -2.84 8.51 19.04
CA GLU A 281 -3.96 7.58 19.05
C GLU A 281 -5.27 8.29 19.43
N HIS A 282 -6.33 8.00 18.69
CA HIS A 282 -7.69 8.48 18.93
C HIS A 282 -8.66 7.29 19.02
N ILE A 283 -9.26 7.12 20.19
CA ILE A 283 -10.41 6.25 20.34
C ILE A 283 -11.67 7.09 20.06
N LEU A 284 -12.25 6.84 18.90
CA LEU A 284 -13.45 7.52 18.42
C LEU A 284 -14.69 7.03 19.16
N PRO A 285 -15.77 7.85 19.25
CA PRO A 285 -17.08 7.39 19.71
C PRO A 285 -17.56 6.17 18.92
N ALA A 286 -18.55 5.45 19.47
CA ALA A 286 -19.23 4.39 18.75
C ALA A 286 -19.84 4.92 17.45
N TYR A 287 -19.70 4.18 16.35
CA TYR A 287 -20.16 4.57 15.03
C TYR A 287 -20.99 3.48 14.36
N GLY A 288 -22.20 3.83 13.93
CA GLY A 288 -23.09 2.89 13.26
C GLY A 288 -23.28 1.57 14.04
N ASN A 289 -23.46 0.49 13.31
CA ASN A 289 -23.56 -0.86 13.89
C ASN A 289 -22.18 -1.45 14.18
N ASP A 290 -21.16 -1.02 13.45
CA ASP A 290 -19.76 -1.44 13.60
C ASP A 290 -18.84 -0.27 13.24
N GLY A 291 -18.08 0.21 14.21
CA GLY A 291 -17.16 1.32 14.04
C GLY A 291 -15.98 1.03 13.12
N HIS A 292 -15.78 -0.22 12.73
CA HIS A 292 -14.75 -0.62 11.78
C HIS A 292 -14.85 0.09 10.42
N THR A 293 -16.06 0.56 10.07
CA THR A 293 -16.36 1.20 8.78
C THR A 293 -16.26 2.73 8.79
N VAL A 294 -15.97 3.37 9.93
CA VAL A 294 -16.03 4.84 10.12
C VAL A 294 -15.16 5.64 9.13
N ALA A 295 -14.10 5.03 8.61
CA ALA A 295 -13.15 5.71 7.72
C ALA A 295 -13.75 6.10 6.37
N ASP A 296 -14.58 5.25 5.78
CA ASP A 296 -15.14 5.45 4.44
C ASP A 296 -16.66 5.78 4.47
N ASP A 297 -17.04 6.63 5.40
CA ASP A 297 -18.38 7.20 5.45
C ASP A 297 -18.32 8.73 5.57
N ARG A 298 -19.19 9.43 4.84
CA ARG A 298 -19.27 10.89 4.88
C ARG A 298 -19.54 11.43 6.30
N GLN A 299 -20.35 10.74 7.07
CA GLN A 299 -20.66 11.13 8.46
C GLN A 299 -19.47 10.91 9.41
N GLY A 300 -18.59 9.98 9.08
CA GLY A 300 -17.34 9.76 9.83
C GLY A 300 -16.40 10.98 9.81
N TRP A 301 -16.48 11.83 8.77
CA TRP A 301 -15.64 13.01 8.65
C TRP A 301 -15.75 13.97 9.84
N ASP A 302 -16.93 14.13 10.40
CA ASP A 302 -17.15 15.02 11.54
C ASP A 302 -16.52 14.46 12.83
N ILE A 303 -16.22 13.16 12.85
CA ILE A 303 -15.67 12.46 14.01
C ILE A 303 -14.12 12.45 13.96
N TRP A 304 -13.53 11.95 12.88
CA TRP A 304 -12.07 11.82 12.77
C TRP A 304 -11.39 13.00 12.05
N GLY A 305 -12.13 13.68 11.15
CA GLY A 305 -11.57 14.70 10.26
C GLY A 305 -10.87 15.86 10.95
N PRO A 306 -11.45 16.49 12.02
CA PRO A 306 -10.77 17.58 12.72
C PRO A 306 -9.43 17.21 13.33
N SER A 307 -9.28 15.98 13.83
CA SER A 307 -7.99 15.49 14.35
C SER A 307 -6.99 15.24 13.24
N LEU A 308 -7.42 14.65 12.14
CA LEU A 308 -6.57 14.44 10.96
C LEU A 308 -6.13 15.77 10.34
N ASP A 309 -7.00 16.78 10.21
CA ASP A 309 -6.65 18.12 9.73
C ASP A 309 -5.57 18.78 10.58
N ARG A 310 -5.71 18.74 11.91
CA ARG A 310 -4.69 19.27 12.84
C ARG A 310 -3.37 18.53 12.71
N PHE A 311 -3.41 17.20 12.64
CA PHE A 311 -2.22 16.37 12.48
C PHE A 311 -1.48 16.71 11.17
N LEU A 312 -2.17 16.72 10.03
CA LEU A 312 -1.56 17.03 8.73
C LEU A 312 -1.04 18.47 8.65
N THR A 313 -1.67 19.42 9.34
CA THR A 313 -1.17 20.80 9.41
C THR A 313 0.16 20.87 10.16
N ARG A 314 0.30 20.16 11.29
CA ARG A 314 1.57 20.11 12.02
C ARG A 314 2.69 19.45 11.22
N VAL A 315 2.38 18.33 10.57
CA VAL A 315 3.36 17.60 9.75
C VAL A 315 3.89 18.49 8.61
N ARG A 316 3.02 19.23 7.91
CA ARG A 316 3.44 20.17 6.85
C ARG A 316 4.23 21.36 7.39
N GLY A 317 3.85 21.88 8.55
CA GLY A 317 4.56 23.01 9.20
C GLY A 317 6.00 22.66 9.57
N SER A 318 6.24 21.47 10.06
CA SER A 318 7.59 21.02 10.42
C SER A 318 8.53 20.90 9.21
N GLU A 319 8.03 20.55 8.02
CA GLU A 319 8.86 20.55 6.80
C GLU A 319 9.29 21.96 6.37
N VAL A 320 8.44 22.96 6.55
CA VAL A 320 8.77 24.35 6.22
C VAL A 320 9.87 24.88 7.14
N GLU A 321 9.82 24.55 8.42
CA GLU A 321 10.87 24.93 9.40
C GLU A 321 12.21 24.24 9.13
N VAL A 322 12.20 22.96 8.80
CA VAL A 322 13.42 22.20 8.44
C VAL A 322 14.02 22.74 7.13
N ALA A 323 13.21 23.03 6.14
CA ALA A 323 13.67 23.62 4.88
C ALA A 323 14.26 25.03 5.06
N ALA A 324 13.65 25.85 5.92
CA ALA A 324 14.12 27.19 6.24
C ALA A 324 15.44 27.15 7.05
N GLY A 325 15.56 26.21 8.01
CA GLY A 325 16.77 26.01 8.81
C GLY A 325 18.00 25.60 8.01
N HIS A 326 17.84 24.93 6.87
CA HIS A 326 18.94 24.56 5.97
C HIS A 326 19.34 25.69 5.00
N SER A 327 18.58 26.78 4.95
CA SER A 327 18.82 27.94 4.08
C SER A 327 19.48 29.13 4.81
N ALA A 328 19.84 28.99 6.09
CA ALA A 328 20.55 30.04 6.82
C ALA A 328 21.97 30.16 6.24
N PRO A 329 22.41 31.35 5.83
CA PRO A 329 23.77 31.54 5.30
C PRO A 329 24.79 31.27 6.41
N LEU A 330 25.85 30.53 6.07
CA LEU A 330 27.06 30.43 6.88
C LEU A 330 27.49 31.86 7.25
N SER A 331 27.42 32.19 8.54
CA SER A 331 27.87 33.46 9.11
C SER A 331 29.27 33.75 8.64
N ALA A 332 29.46 34.96 8.08
CA ALA A 332 30.75 35.50 7.70
C ALA A 332 31.77 35.44 8.85
N PRO A 333 33.07 35.32 8.57
CA PRO A 333 34.10 35.29 9.60
C PRO A 333 34.10 36.60 10.41
N LEU A 334 34.16 36.47 11.72
CA LEU A 334 34.37 37.59 12.64
C LEU A 334 35.70 38.30 12.27
N GLU A 335 35.64 39.53 11.77
CA GLU A 335 36.79 40.41 11.65
C GLU A 335 37.35 40.64 13.07
N THR A 336 38.58 40.24 13.30
CA THR A 336 39.37 40.54 14.48
C THR A 336 39.75 42.00 14.43
N SER A 337 39.04 42.88 15.18
CA SER A 337 39.42 44.26 15.43
C SER A 337 40.66 44.26 16.33
N SER A 338 41.81 44.67 15.76
CA SER A 338 43.04 44.91 16.51
C SER A 338 42.89 46.23 17.30
N ILE A 339 42.89 46.14 18.59
CA ILE A 339 43.00 47.30 19.50
C ILE A 339 44.44 47.75 19.51
N ALA A 340 44.70 48.94 18.89
CA ALA A 340 45.96 49.64 19.00
C ALA A 340 46.10 50.26 20.41
N THR A 341 47.03 49.79 21.18
CA THR A 341 47.47 50.43 22.44
C THR A 341 48.32 51.68 22.13
N THR A 342 47.77 52.86 22.32
CA THR A 342 48.55 54.08 22.43
C THR A 342 49.00 54.31 23.86
N GLY A 343 50.30 54.19 24.09
CA GLY A 343 50.93 54.62 25.32
C GLY A 343 51.01 56.16 25.39
N ALA A 344 50.74 56.68 26.55
CA ALA A 344 51.11 58.07 26.91
C ALA A 344 51.71 58.06 28.30
N THR A 345 52.97 58.37 28.30
CA THR A 345 53.78 58.80 29.47
C THR A 345 53.35 60.17 29.99
N ARG A 346 53.00 60.28 31.23
CA ARG A 346 53.54 61.20 32.30
C ARG A 346 52.73 61.07 33.56
#